data_2cd6c5285ee27cb32cc897408cd40420
#
_entry.id   2cd6c5285ee27cb32cc897408cd40420
#
_cell.length_a   1.000
_cell.length_b   1.000
_cell.length_c   1.000
_cell.angle_alpha   90.00
_cell.angle_beta   90.00
_cell.angle_gamma   90.00
#
_symmetry.space_group_name_H-M   'P 1'
#
loop_
_entity.id
_entity.type
_entity.pdbx_description
1 polymer ?
#
loop_
_entity_poly.entity_id
_entity_poly.type
_entity_poly.pdbx_seq_one_letter_code
_entity_poly.pdbx_strand_id
1 'polypeptide(L)'
;SLFIQQSLLEALTDQGCRMAAPGEYTRRAYLNGKMDLSRAEAVADLIASESEAQHRMALTQMKGGYSAEFRSLRERLIHLTSLMELELDFSEEDVNFADRTQLLGLLDELTSKIERLTDSFRLGNAIKKGIPVAIAGATNVGKSTLLNALLGEERAIVSDVHGTTRDTIEDVLNIEGILFRFIDTAGLRTTSDTIEALGIERSYSKIASAHIVLLVVDVTRLSEGSYLASLSEVLPHLAEKPLLVLLNKTDLLGEEALGTLVTSSPFFKSLPPDTPLLPISARTQTGLEGLRKALIDSLALPHLAPSDLVVSNARHHALLKEALTGLRLVRQGLMDGLSTDLLTPDLRRAITSIGEVTGSEITSDSILHNIFAHFCIGK
;
A
#
# COMPACT_ATOMS: atom_id res chain seq x y z
N SER A 1 32.94 9.68 -18.60
CA SER A 1 33.99 8.73 -18.22
C SER A 1 34.12 8.71 -16.71
N LEU A 2 34.19 7.52 -16.11
CA LEU A 2 34.40 7.33 -14.64
C LEU A 2 35.71 8.01 -14.19
N PHE A 3 36.75 7.97 -15.02
CA PHE A 3 38.03 8.63 -14.75
C PHE A 3 37.87 10.15 -14.58
N ILE A 4 37.12 10.83 -15.46
CA ILE A 4 36.88 12.27 -15.35
C ILE A 4 36.07 12.60 -14.09
N GLN A 5 35.07 11.78 -13.73
CA GLN A 5 34.29 11.96 -12.53
C GLN A 5 35.14 11.83 -11.25
N GLN A 6 36.02 10.82 -11.20
CA GLN A 6 36.94 10.62 -10.08
C GLN A 6 37.94 11.77 -9.94
N SER A 7 38.60 12.14 -11.05
CA SER A 7 39.54 13.27 -11.05
C SER A 7 38.92 14.60 -10.67
N LEU A 8 37.65 14.83 -11.05
CA LEU A 8 36.92 16.03 -10.61
C LEU A 8 36.61 16.01 -9.10
N LEU A 9 36.17 14.86 -8.58
CA LEU A 9 35.91 14.70 -7.16
C LEU A 9 37.19 14.86 -6.33
N GLU A 10 38.31 14.27 -6.77
CA GLU A 10 39.63 14.45 -6.14
C GLU A 10 40.05 15.92 -6.14
N ALA A 11 39.99 16.60 -7.28
CA ALA A 11 40.32 18.02 -7.36
C ALA A 11 39.45 18.91 -6.43
N LEU A 12 38.15 18.59 -6.26
CA LEU A 12 37.26 19.31 -5.36
C LEU A 12 37.59 19.02 -3.88
N THR A 13 37.89 17.77 -3.54
CA THR A 13 38.27 17.41 -2.17
C THR A 13 39.62 18.00 -1.76
N ASP A 14 40.59 18.09 -2.69
CA ASP A 14 41.87 18.76 -2.48
C ASP A 14 41.72 20.26 -2.24
N GLN A 15 40.67 20.87 -2.78
CA GLN A 15 40.30 22.25 -2.53
C GLN A 15 39.46 22.46 -1.24
N GLY A 16 39.35 21.44 -0.38
CA GLY A 16 38.64 21.51 0.91
C GLY A 16 37.16 21.21 0.84
N CYS A 17 36.62 20.76 -0.29
CA CYS A 17 35.26 20.25 -0.33
C CYS A 17 35.20 18.88 0.37
N ARG A 18 34.06 18.56 0.96
CA ARG A 18 33.78 17.22 1.50
C ARG A 18 32.67 16.54 0.69
N MET A 19 32.68 15.24 0.72
CA MET A 19 31.55 14.46 0.20
C MET A 19 30.27 14.78 0.98
N ALA A 20 29.16 14.88 0.28
CA ALA A 20 27.85 15.06 0.91
C ALA A 20 27.42 13.81 1.66
N ALA A 21 26.79 14.00 2.81
CA ALA A 21 26.12 12.92 3.53
C ALA A 21 24.88 12.42 2.76
N PRO A 22 24.36 11.22 3.06
CA PRO A 22 23.11 10.73 2.48
C PRO A 22 21.98 11.75 2.63
N GLY A 23 21.27 12.06 1.54
CA GLY A 23 20.16 13.01 1.53
C GLY A 23 20.51 14.47 1.84
N GLU A 24 21.77 14.84 1.92
CA GLU A 24 22.18 16.18 2.34
C GLU A 24 21.66 17.29 1.40
N TYR A 25 21.67 17.10 0.10
CA TYR A 25 21.14 18.07 -0.85
C TYR A 25 19.65 18.30 -0.66
N THR A 26 18.88 17.23 -0.53
CA THR A 26 17.44 17.29 -0.31
C THR A 26 17.10 17.89 1.05
N ARG A 27 17.87 17.54 2.11
CA ARG A 27 17.73 18.14 3.44
C ARG A 27 18.00 19.67 3.39
N ARG A 28 19.05 20.10 2.72
CA ARG A 28 19.36 21.54 2.54
C ARG A 28 18.26 22.26 1.74
N ALA A 29 17.73 21.62 0.70
CA ALA A 29 16.62 22.18 -0.07
C ALA A 29 15.37 22.36 0.80
N TYR A 30 15.04 21.40 1.66
CA TYR A 30 13.97 21.52 2.65
C TYR A 30 14.23 22.64 3.66
N LEU A 31 15.40 22.66 4.32
CA LEU A 31 15.75 23.69 5.30
C LEU A 31 15.76 25.10 4.71
N ASN A 32 16.11 25.23 3.42
CA ASN A 32 16.10 26.51 2.69
C ASN A 32 14.73 26.85 2.07
N GLY A 33 13.66 26.10 2.40
CA GLY A 33 12.30 26.36 1.91
C GLY A 33 12.09 26.15 0.40
N LYS A 34 13.01 25.43 -0.30
CA LYS A 34 12.89 25.14 -1.72
C LYS A 34 11.89 24.02 -2.00
N MET A 35 11.65 23.16 -1.03
CA MET A 35 10.64 22.12 -1.04
C MET A 35 10.15 21.83 0.38
N ASP A 36 8.97 21.30 0.50
CA ASP A 36 8.43 20.81 1.76
C ASP A 36 8.86 19.35 2.03
N LEU A 37 8.54 18.84 3.24
CA LEU A 37 8.99 17.52 3.67
C LEU A 37 8.38 16.40 2.83
N SER A 38 7.11 16.52 2.45
CA SER A 38 6.45 15.50 1.62
C SER A 38 7.07 15.39 0.22
N ARG A 39 7.51 16.52 -0.35
CA ARG A 39 8.28 16.52 -1.62
C ARG A 39 9.68 15.95 -1.44
N ALA A 40 10.34 16.24 -0.32
CA ALA A 40 11.64 15.67 -0.01
C ALA A 40 11.56 14.13 0.08
N GLU A 41 10.57 13.60 0.77
CA GLU A 41 10.32 12.15 0.82
C GLU A 41 10.03 11.56 -0.57
N ALA A 42 9.27 12.28 -1.41
CA ALA A 42 8.97 11.85 -2.77
C ALA A 42 10.21 11.75 -3.68
N VAL A 43 11.27 12.53 -3.42
CA VAL A 43 12.56 12.40 -4.14
C VAL A 43 13.18 11.03 -3.87
N ALA A 44 13.16 10.54 -2.63
CA ALA A 44 13.66 9.21 -2.30
C ALA A 44 12.82 8.12 -2.97
N ASP A 45 11.49 8.25 -2.90
CA ASP A 45 10.55 7.30 -3.51
C ASP A 45 10.70 7.25 -5.05
N LEU A 46 10.93 8.40 -5.70
CA LEU A 46 11.15 8.48 -7.14
C LEU A 46 12.43 7.74 -7.56
N ILE A 47 13.49 7.87 -6.77
CA ILE A 47 14.77 7.21 -7.04
C ILE A 47 14.67 5.70 -6.81
N ALA A 48 13.93 5.27 -5.79
CA ALA A 48 13.72 3.88 -5.43
C ALA A 48 12.61 3.20 -6.27
N SER A 49 11.96 3.91 -7.19
CA SER A 49 10.86 3.36 -7.97
C SER A 49 11.35 2.30 -8.96
N GLU A 50 10.75 1.12 -8.90
CA GLU A 50 11.04 -0.05 -9.75
C GLU A 50 9.90 -0.36 -10.73
N SER A 51 8.79 0.40 -10.66
CA SER A 51 7.63 0.25 -11.54
C SER A 51 7.06 1.58 -11.99
N GLU A 52 6.30 1.55 -13.09
CA GLU A 52 5.64 2.76 -13.62
C GLU A 52 4.66 3.36 -12.61
N ALA A 53 3.90 2.51 -11.90
CA ALA A 53 2.95 2.98 -10.89
C ALA A 53 3.64 3.68 -9.73
N GLN A 54 4.76 3.11 -9.21
CA GLN A 54 5.58 3.75 -8.17
C GLN A 54 6.15 5.07 -8.66
N HIS A 55 6.74 5.09 -9.87
CA HIS A 55 7.31 6.29 -10.47
C HIS A 55 6.27 7.40 -10.62
N ARG A 56 5.10 7.08 -11.17
CA ARG A 56 3.99 8.03 -11.36
C ARG A 56 3.50 8.61 -10.04
N MET A 57 3.33 7.76 -9.02
CA MET A 57 2.90 8.18 -7.69
C MET A 57 3.92 9.12 -7.04
N ALA A 58 5.21 8.76 -7.04
CA ALA A 58 6.28 9.60 -6.50
C ALA A 58 6.43 10.92 -7.27
N LEU A 59 6.31 10.89 -8.59
CA LEU A 59 6.37 12.10 -9.43
C LEU A 59 5.19 13.05 -9.15
N THR A 60 3.98 12.54 -8.95
CA THR A 60 2.80 13.34 -8.60
C THR A 60 3.00 14.02 -7.24
N GLN A 61 3.51 13.30 -6.25
CA GLN A 61 3.83 13.85 -4.93
C GLN A 61 4.94 14.91 -5.04
N MET A 62 6.02 14.66 -5.79
CA MET A 62 7.13 15.59 -5.98
C MET A 62 6.68 16.88 -6.67
N LYS A 63 5.74 16.84 -7.64
CA LYS A 63 5.19 18.02 -8.33
C LYS A 63 4.38 18.93 -7.40
N GLY A 64 4.01 18.48 -6.19
CA GLY A 64 3.42 19.30 -5.14
C GLY A 64 1.90 19.36 -5.12
N GLY A 65 1.19 18.58 -5.92
CA GLY A 65 -0.26 18.43 -5.80
C GLY A 65 -0.69 17.92 -4.43
N TYR A 66 0.10 16.98 -3.89
CA TYR A 66 -0.05 16.43 -2.55
C TYR A 66 0.08 17.52 -1.46
N SER A 67 1.15 18.33 -1.53
CA SER A 67 1.38 19.42 -0.58
C SER A 67 0.32 20.52 -0.64
N ALA A 68 -0.19 20.82 -1.84
CA ALA A 68 -1.26 21.78 -2.02
C ALA A 68 -2.55 21.34 -1.33
N GLU A 69 -2.89 20.05 -1.44
CA GLU A 69 -4.06 19.46 -0.80
C GLU A 69 -3.99 19.55 0.73
N PHE A 70 -2.86 19.14 1.34
CA PHE A 70 -2.69 19.22 2.79
C PHE A 70 -2.68 20.66 3.31
N ARG A 71 -2.12 21.58 2.53
CA ARG A 71 -2.18 23.01 2.86
C ARG A 71 -3.61 23.51 2.85
N SER A 72 -4.39 23.19 1.83
CA SER A 72 -5.82 23.53 1.74
C SER A 72 -6.62 22.96 2.91
N LEU A 73 -6.39 21.68 3.26
CA LEU A 73 -7.03 21.05 4.42
C LEU A 73 -6.69 21.80 5.72
N ARG A 74 -5.42 22.13 5.92
CA ARG A 74 -4.95 22.86 7.09
C ARG A 74 -5.58 24.26 7.18
N GLU A 75 -5.62 25.00 6.09
CA GLU A 75 -6.22 26.35 6.03
C GLU A 75 -7.72 26.28 6.38
N ARG A 76 -8.44 25.28 5.88
CA ARG A 76 -9.86 25.07 6.19
C ARG A 76 -10.09 24.67 7.66
N LEU A 77 -9.19 23.88 8.26
CA LEU A 77 -9.24 23.56 9.69
C LEU A 77 -8.97 24.80 10.54
N ILE A 78 -8.02 25.66 10.18
CA ILE A 78 -7.78 26.93 10.83
C ILE A 78 -9.00 27.83 10.74
N HIS A 79 -9.64 27.90 9.56
CA HIS A 79 -10.87 28.66 9.39
C HIS A 79 -12.00 28.13 10.30
N LEU A 80 -12.17 26.81 10.41
CA LEU A 80 -13.11 26.21 11.34
C LEU A 80 -12.82 26.61 12.80
N THR A 81 -11.54 26.59 13.21
CA THR A 81 -11.12 27.05 14.55
C THR A 81 -11.52 28.50 14.79
N SER A 82 -11.25 29.38 13.82
CA SER A 82 -11.62 30.79 13.94
C SER A 82 -13.13 31.02 14.07
N LEU A 83 -13.95 30.23 13.36
CA LEU A 83 -15.41 30.29 13.50
C LEU A 83 -15.86 29.80 14.89
N MET A 84 -15.23 28.77 15.45
CA MET A 84 -15.52 28.28 16.79
C MET A 84 -15.08 29.25 17.88
N GLU A 85 -13.95 29.95 17.72
CA GLU A 85 -13.50 31.00 18.64
C GLU A 85 -14.43 32.20 18.60
N LEU A 86 -14.91 32.61 17.41
CA LEU A 86 -15.91 33.68 17.28
C LEU A 86 -17.24 33.33 17.94
N GLU A 87 -17.70 32.07 17.84
CA GLU A 87 -18.92 31.62 18.55
C GLU A 87 -18.77 31.80 20.07
N LEU A 88 -17.59 31.57 20.61
CA LEU A 88 -17.31 31.72 22.04
C LEU A 88 -17.32 33.20 22.46
N ASP A 89 -16.64 34.07 21.74
CA ASP A 89 -16.50 35.48 22.07
C ASP A 89 -17.84 36.24 22.05
N PHE A 90 -18.74 35.84 21.14
CA PHE A 90 -20.05 36.48 20.99
C PHE A 90 -21.21 35.72 21.64
N SER A 91 -20.94 34.60 22.33
CA SER A 91 -21.97 33.83 23.05
C SER A 91 -22.65 34.62 24.15
N GLU A 92 -22.04 35.72 24.63
CA GLU A 92 -22.59 36.63 25.65
C GLU A 92 -23.50 37.72 25.07
N GLU A 93 -23.52 37.93 23.74
CA GLU A 93 -24.21 39.03 23.07
C GLU A 93 -25.50 38.64 22.30
N ASP A 94 -26.07 37.45 22.48
CA ASP A 94 -27.26 36.93 21.75
C ASP A 94 -27.14 36.97 20.21
N VAL A 95 -25.93 37.03 19.65
CA VAL A 95 -25.67 37.04 18.21
C VAL A 95 -25.11 35.69 17.76
N ASN A 96 -25.90 34.89 17.06
CA ASN A 96 -25.45 33.65 16.44
C ASN A 96 -24.55 33.96 15.23
N PHE A 97 -23.25 34.07 15.40
CA PHE A 97 -22.29 34.32 14.30
C PHE A 97 -21.96 33.07 13.48
N ALA A 98 -22.03 31.88 14.05
CA ALA A 98 -21.89 30.63 13.32
C ALA A 98 -22.99 29.65 13.79
N ASP A 99 -23.89 29.28 12.88
CA ASP A 99 -24.86 28.22 13.15
C ASP A 99 -24.07 26.89 13.34
N ARG A 100 -24.27 26.21 14.47
CA ARG A 100 -23.68 24.88 14.75
C ARG A 100 -23.88 23.90 13.59
N THR A 101 -24.95 24.03 12.84
CA THR A 101 -25.22 23.25 11.63
C THR A 101 -24.16 23.51 10.57
N GLN A 102 -23.70 24.74 10.39
CA GLN A 102 -22.63 25.11 9.45
C GLN A 102 -21.29 24.57 9.90
N LEU A 103 -20.97 24.67 11.21
CA LEU A 103 -19.75 24.12 11.79
C LEU A 103 -19.68 22.60 11.61
N LEU A 104 -20.77 21.89 11.90
CA LEU A 104 -20.88 20.44 11.70
C LEU A 104 -20.76 20.07 10.21
N GLY A 105 -21.40 20.81 9.32
CA GLY A 105 -21.29 20.58 7.87
C GLY A 105 -19.87 20.71 7.35
N LEU A 106 -19.15 21.76 7.77
CA LEU A 106 -17.74 21.95 7.40
C LEU A 106 -16.83 20.86 8.00
N LEU A 107 -17.08 20.50 9.25
CA LEU A 107 -16.35 19.44 9.93
C LEU A 107 -16.56 18.07 9.27
N ASP A 108 -17.81 17.74 8.90
CA ASP A 108 -18.15 16.48 8.23
C ASP A 108 -17.50 16.40 6.83
N GLU A 109 -17.47 17.50 6.08
CA GLU A 109 -16.78 17.56 4.79
C GLU A 109 -15.27 17.30 4.95
N LEU A 110 -14.63 17.98 5.90
CA LEU A 110 -13.19 17.82 6.17
C LEU A 110 -12.86 16.40 6.65
N THR A 111 -13.66 15.89 7.57
CA THR A 111 -13.52 14.51 8.09
C THR A 111 -13.61 13.49 6.97
N SER A 112 -14.65 13.57 6.13
CA SER A 112 -14.84 12.67 4.99
C SER A 112 -13.67 12.72 4.00
N LYS A 113 -13.08 13.91 3.77
CA LYS A 113 -11.93 14.06 2.90
C LYS A 113 -10.68 13.41 3.47
N ILE A 114 -10.41 13.61 4.76
CA ILE A 114 -9.28 13.01 5.46
C ILE A 114 -9.46 11.48 5.58
N GLU A 115 -10.69 10.98 5.80
CA GLU A 115 -11.01 9.55 5.78
C GLU A 115 -10.63 8.91 4.45
N ARG A 116 -11.07 9.49 3.33
CA ARG A 116 -10.72 8.99 1.98
C ARG A 116 -9.21 8.93 1.75
N LEU A 117 -8.46 9.96 2.21
CA LEU A 117 -7.01 9.96 2.13
C LEU A 117 -6.39 8.86 3.02
N THR A 118 -6.92 8.68 4.22
CA THR A 118 -6.45 7.64 5.16
C THR A 118 -6.69 6.24 4.60
N ASP A 119 -7.87 6.00 4.03
CA ASP A 119 -8.25 4.70 3.45
C ASP A 119 -7.43 4.38 2.19
N SER A 120 -7.01 5.39 1.44
CA SER A 120 -6.14 5.22 0.27
C SER A 120 -4.77 4.62 0.62
N PHE A 121 -4.36 4.68 1.90
CA PHE A 121 -3.04 4.19 2.33
C PHE A 121 -2.83 2.70 2.05
N ARG A 122 -3.87 1.87 2.21
CA ARG A 122 -3.75 0.43 1.95
C ARG A 122 -3.27 0.18 0.52
N LEU A 123 -3.86 0.88 -0.43
CA LEU A 123 -3.49 0.81 -1.85
C LEU A 123 -2.12 1.45 -2.10
N GLY A 124 -1.90 2.69 -1.62
CA GLY A 124 -0.64 3.40 -1.85
C GLY A 124 0.57 2.66 -1.29
N ASN A 125 0.45 2.08 -0.09
CA ASN A 125 1.49 1.26 0.51
C ASN A 125 1.72 -0.05 -0.26
N ALA A 126 0.64 -0.67 -0.79
CA ALA A 126 0.75 -1.86 -1.62
C ALA A 126 1.45 -1.55 -2.95
N ILE A 127 1.13 -0.45 -3.62
CA ILE A 127 1.84 0.00 -4.82
C ILE A 127 3.32 0.29 -4.50
N LYS A 128 3.59 1.02 -3.41
CA LYS A 128 4.95 1.41 -3.01
C LYS A 128 5.85 0.22 -2.67
N LYS A 129 5.33 -0.80 -1.99
CA LYS A 129 6.08 -1.98 -1.54
C LYS A 129 5.98 -3.19 -2.46
N GLY A 130 5.15 -3.10 -3.50
CA GLY A 130 4.69 -4.26 -4.25
C GLY A 130 3.55 -4.97 -3.52
N ILE A 131 2.61 -5.51 -4.29
CA ILE A 131 1.39 -6.15 -3.78
C ILE A 131 1.71 -7.56 -3.31
N PRO A 132 1.58 -7.86 -2.02
CA PRO A 132 1.92 -9.17 -1.50
C PRO A 132 0.84 -10.20 -1.92
N VAL A 133 1.27 -11.25 -2.61
CA VAL A 133 0.43 -12.35 -3.10
C VAL A 133 0.87 -13.65 -2.44
N ALA A 134 -0.07 -14.36 -1.83
CA ALA A 134 0.17 -15.72 -1.32
C ALA A 134 -0.37 -16.76 -2.30
N ILE A 135 0.41 -17.83 -2.54
CA ILE A 135 -0.04 -18.99 -3.32
C ILE A 135 -0.37 -20.11 -2.33
N ALA A 136 -1.64 -20.46 -2.21
CA ALA A 136 -2.16 -21.52 -1.38
C ALA A 136 -2.61 -22.73 -2.22
N GLY A 137 -2.74 -23.89 -1.61
CA GLY A 137 -3.22 -25.12 -2.24
C GLY A 137 -2.45 -26.34 -1.74
N ALA A 138 -3.01 -27.54 -1.94
CA ALA A 138 -2.43 -28.81 -1.52
C ALA A 138 -1.06 -29.10 -2.16
N THR A 139 -0.40 -30.17 -1.72
CA THR A 139 0.86 -30.64 -2.33
C THR A 139 0.63 -31.11 -3.76
N ASN A 140 1.62 -30.88 -4.64
CA ASN A 140 1.63 -31.33 -6.04
C ASN A 140 0.50 -30.78 -6.94
N VAL A 141 -0.17 -29.68 -6.55
CA VAL A 141 -1.17 -29.01 -7.41
C VAL A 141 -0.56 -28.13 -8.49
N GLY A 142 0.77 -27.94 -8.47
CA GLY A 142 1.49 -27.15 -9.48
C GLY A 142 1.83 -25.73 -9.08
N LYS A 143 1.88 -25.40 -7.77
CA LYS A 143 2.24 -24.05 -7.28
C LYS A 143 3.60 -23.55 -7.78
N SER A 144 4.64 -24.38 -7.67
CA SER A 144 6.00 -24.03 -8.15
C SER A 144 6.04 -23.91 -9.67
N THR A 145 5.31 -24.76 -10.40
CA THR A 145 5.22 -24.68 -11.86
C THR A 145 4.52 -23.38 -12.28
N LEU A 146 3.44 -23.00 -11.60
CA LEU A 146 2.73 -21.74 -11.84
C LEU A 146 3.64 -20.53 -11.61
N LEU A 147 4.33 -20.51 -10.47
CA LEU A 147 5.24 -19.42 -10.15
C LEU A 147 6.35 -19.28 -11.21
N ASN A 148 6.97 -20.41 -11.60
CA ASN A 148 8.00 -20.41 -12.64
C ASN A 148 7.46 -19.96 -14.00
N ALA A 149 6.23 -20.36 -14.34
CA ALA A 149 5.57 -19.92 -15.58
C ALA A 149 5.28 -18.41 -15.57
N LEU A 150 4.85 -17.85 -14.45
CA LEU A 150 4.63 -16.42 -14.30
C LEU A 150 5.93 -15.61 -14.38
N LEU A 151 7.01 -16.11 -13.77
CA LEU A 151 8.32 -15.44 -13.72
C LEU A 151 9.14 -15.60 -14.98
N GLY A 152 8.87 -16.62 -15.79
CA GLY A 152 9.68 -16.98 -16.97
C GLY A 152 9.62 -15.94 -18.10
N GLU A 153 8.54 -15.16 -18.17
CA GLU A 153 8.32 -14.19 -19.26
C GLU A 153 8.69 -12.73 -18.87
N GLU A 154 8.61 -12.37 -17.59
CA GLU A 154 8.78 -10.97 -17.15
C GLU A 154 9.46 -10.86 -15.80
N ARG A 155 10.63 -11.45 -15.64
CA ARG A 155 11.43 -11.20 -14.44
C ARG A 155 11.76 -9.71 -14.39
N ALA A 156 11.18 -8.95 -13.47
CA ALA A 156 11.65 -7.59 -13.18
C ALA A 156 13.16 -7.67 -12.92
N ILE A 157 13.94 -6.81 -13.61
CA ILE A 157 15.37 -6.66 -13.33
C ILE A 157 15.44 -5.99 -11.94
N VAL A 158 15.37 -6.80 -10.90
CA VAL A 158 15.66 -6.33 -9.55
C VAL A 158 17.15 -6.04 -9.52
N SER A 159 17.50 -4.76 -9.43
CA SER A 159 18.90 -4.37 -9.27
C SER A 159 19.42 -4.96 -7.96
N ASP A 160 20.56 -5.63 -7.98
CA ASP A 160 21.32 -6.08 -6.81
C ASP A 160 21.82 -4.89 -5.98
N VAL A 161 20.91 -4.06 -5.47
CA VAL A 161 21.27 -3.05 -4.47
C VAL A 161 21.39 -3.74 -3.12
N HIS A 162 22.62 -4.04 -2.74
CA HIS A 162 23.01 -4.53 -1.44
C HIS A 162 22.48 -3.56 -0.36
N GLY A 163 21.48 -3.97 0.43
CA GLY A 163 21.06 -3.18 1.59
C GLY A 163 19.74 -3.51 2.25
N THR A 164 18.92 -4.44 1.76
CA THR A 164 17.70 -4.84 2.44
C THR A 164 17.79 -6.29 2.93
N THR A 165 17.62 -6.43 4.23
CA THR A 165 17.57 -7.63 5.08
C THR A 165 17.29 -8.97 4.39
N ARG A 166 18.21 -9.91 4.58
CA ARG A 166 18.35 -11.28 4.07
C ARG A 166 17.28 -12.29 4.52
N ASP A 167 16.06 -11.94 4.86
CA ASP A 167 15.20 -12.89 5.59
C ASP A 167 14.10 -13.58 4.78
N THR A 168 13.79 -13.17 3.53
CA THR A 168 12.83 -13.91 2.68
C THR A 168 13.16 -13.74 1.20
N ILE A 169 13.34 -14.84 0.49
CA ILE A 169 13.46 -14.83 -0.98
C ILE A 169 12.03 -14.67 -1.52
N GLU A 170 11.70 -13.47 -1.94
CA GLU A 170 10.44 -13.13 -2.58
C GLU A 170 10.68 -12.95 -4.08
N ASP A 171 9.79 -13.51 -4.89
CA ASP A 171 9.82 -13.28 -6.33
C ASP A 171 8.87 -12.14 -6.68
N VAL A 172 9.31 -11.25 -7.54
CA VAL A 172 8.57 -10.05 -7.97
C VAL A 172 8.21 -10.16 -9.43
N LEU A 173 6.94 -9.91 -9.74
CA LEU A 173 6.40 -9.88 -11.10
C LEU A 173 5.83 -8.49 -11.38
N ASN A 174 6.20 -7.87 -12.50
CA ASN A 174 5.62 -6.63 -12.97
C ASN A 174 4.46 -6.93 -13.93
N ILE A 175 3.24 -6.57 -13.57
CA ILE A 175 2.07 -6.69 -14.43
C ILE A 175 1.51 -5.28 -14.66
N GLU A 176 1.52 -4.81 -15.90
CA GLU A 176 1.02 -3.48 -16.30
C GLU A 176 1.55 -2.33 -15.43
N GLY A 177 2.84 -2.40 -15.08
CA GLY A 177 3.49 -1.37 -14.28
C GLY A 177 3.27 -1.47 -12.77
N ILE A 178 2.56 -2.49 -12.29
CA ILE A 178 2.32 -2.78 -10.87
C ILE A 178 3.15 -3.98 -10.45
N LEU A 179 3.87 -3.86 -9.34
CA LEU A 179 4.66 -4.96 -8.79
C LEU A 179 3.80 -5.87 -7.92
N PHE A 180 3.80 -7.16 -8.25
CA PHE A 180 3.22 -8.24 -7.43
C PHE A 180 4.36 -9.04 -6.81
N ARG A 181 4.37 -9.14 -5.49
CA ARG A 181 5.40 -9.78 -4.70
C ARG A 181 4.87 -11.09 -4.13
N PHE A 182 5.39 -12.21 -4.63
CA PHE A 182 4.99 -13.55 -4.18
C PHE A 182 5.70 -13.90 -2.88
N ILE A 183 4.93 -14.05 -1.80
CA ILE A 183 5.45 -14.24 -0.45
C ILE A 183 5.94 -15.68 -0.28
N ASP A 184 7.17 -15.83 0.23
CA ASP A 184 7.79 -17.10 0.62
C ASP A 184 7.80 -18.17 -0.47
N THR A 185 8.42 -17.83 -1.58
CA THR A 185 8.69 -18.73 -2.70
C THR A 185 9.74 -19.79 -2.39
N ALA A 186 10.53 -19.62 -1.30
CA ALA A 186 11.56 -20.58 -0.90
C ALA A 186 10.97 -21.98 -0.58
N GLY A 187 9.81 -22.04 0.08
CA GLY A 187 9.09 -23.29 0.32
C GLY A 187 8.50 -23.94 -0.92
N LEU A 188 8.38 -23.18 -2.02
CA LEU A 188 7.91 -23.70 -3.31
C LEU A 188 9.03 -24.24 -4.19
N ARG A 189 10.29 -23.87 -3.92
CA ARG A 189 11.48 -24.28 -4.71
C ARG A 189 12.14 -25.55 -4.19
N THR A 190 11.95 -25.89 -2.91
CA THR A 190 12.51 -27.11 -2.28
C THR A 190 11.47 -28.21 -2.26
N THR A 191 11.44 -29.05 -3.28
CA THR A 191 10.72 -30.32 -3.28
C THR A 191 11.54 -31.38 -2.55
N SER A 192 11.39 -31.51 -1.24
CA SER A 192 11.82 -32.69 -0.50
C SER A 192 10.81 -33.03 0.61
N ASP A 193 10.33 -34.23 0.53
CA ASP A 193 9.23 -34.89 1.21
C ASP A 193 9.36 -35.11 2.73
N THR A 194 9.74 -34.13 3.52
CA THR A 194 9.75 -34.33 4.97
C THR A 194 9.41 -33.04 5.70
N ILE A 195 8.18 -32.87 6.07
CA ILE A 195 7.61 -32.02 7.14
C ILE A 195 6.24 -31.47 6.71
N GLU A 196 5.26 -32.36 6.65
CA GLU A 196 3.87 -31.99 6.26
C GLU A 196 3.13 -31.16 7.33
N ALA A 197 3.41 -31.36 8.60
CA ALA A 197 2.68 -30.67 9.69
C ALA A 197 3.16 -29.23 9.95
N LEU A 198 4.46 -28.92 9.75
CA LEU A 198 5.01 -27.55 9.87
C LEU A 198 4.68 -26.66 8.64
N GLY A 199 4.28 -27.27 7.52
CA GLY A 199 3.92 -26.54 6.31
C GLY A 199 2.57 -25.81 6.40
N ILE A 200 1.63 -26.30 7.19
CA ILE A 200 0.28 -25.78 7.31
C ILE A 200 0.26 -24.49 8.13
N GLU A 201 0.89 -24.44 9.30
CA GLU A 201 0.98 -23.21 10.13
C GLU A 201 1.71 -22.07 9.42
N ARG A 202 2.79 -22.39 8.71
CA ARG A 202 3.50 -21.41 7.89
C ARG A 202 2.65 -20.87 6.73
N SER A 203 1.77 -21.67 6.16
CA SER A 203 0.84 -21.24 5.12
C SER A 203 -0.18 -20.23 5.65
N TYR A 204 -0.67 -20.38 6.87
CA TYR A 204 -1.63 -19.43 7.46
C TYR A 204 -1.02 -18.07 7.76
N SER A 205 0.21 -18.01 8.25
CA SER A 205 0.91 -16.73 8.48
C SER A 205 1.16 -15.98 7.17
N LYS A 206 1.43 -16.70 6.07
CA LYS A 206 1.58 -16.14 4.72
C LYS A 206 0.28 -15.57 4.19
N ILE A 207 -0.82 -16.32 4.31
CA ILE A 207 -2.16 -15.85 3.95
C ILE A 207 -2.50 -14.60 4.77
N ALA A 208 -2.16 -14.55 6.05
CA ALA A 208 -2.42 -13.40 6.91
C ALA A 208 -1.71 -12.12 6.42
N SER A 209 -0.48 -12.23 5.91
CA SER A 209 0.30 -11.10 5.42
C SER A 209 0.01 -10.70 3.97
N ALA A 210 -0.64 -11.57 3.19
CA ALA A 210 -0.97 -11.32 1.79
C ALA A 210 -2.09 -10.28 1.63
N HIS A 211 -2.07 -9.57 0.50
CA HIS A 211 -3.19 -8.74 0.04
C HIS A 211 -4.14 -9.53 -0.85
N ILE A 212 -3.59 -10.40 -1.71
CA ILE A 212 -4.34 -11.29 -2.61
C ILE A 212 -3.94 -12.74 -2.31
N VAL A 213 -4.88 -13.66 -2.40
CA VAL A 213 -4.62 -15.09 -2.25
C VAL A 213 -4.99 -15.83 -3.54
N LEU A 214 -4.02 -16.56 -4.08
CA LEU A 214 -4.19 -17.49 -5.18
C LEU A 214 -4.37 -18.90 -4.62
N LEU A 215 -5.58 -19.46 -4.68
CA LEU A 215 -5.84 -20.83 -4.29
C LEU A 215 -5.73 -21.75 -5.51
N VAL A 216 -4.65 -22.52 -5.58
CA VAL A 216 -4.40 -23.45 -6.71
C VAL A 216 -5.05 -24.79 -6.43
N VAL A 217 -5.93 -25.20 -7.32
CA VAL A 217 -6.74 -26.42 -7.24
C VAL A 217 -6.39 -27.33 -8.41
N ASP A 218 -6.07 -28.59 -8.15
CA ASP A 218 -5.87 -29.63 -9.16
C ASP A 218 -7.22 -30.18 -9.61
N VAL A 219 -7.65 -29.87 -10.83
CA VAL A 219 -8.95 -30.27 -11.36
C VAL A 219 -9.09 -31.78 -11.52
N THR A 220 -7.98 -32.51 -11.63
CA THR A 220 -8.01 -34.00 -11.78
C THR A 220 -8.31 -34.72 -10.46
N ARG A 221 -8.21 -34.00 -9.31
CA ARG A 221 -8.39 -34.56 -7.97
C ARG A 221 -9.66 -34.07 -7.25
N LEU A 222 -10.50 -33.31 -7.92
CA LEU A 222 -11.71 -32.73 -7.31
C LEU A 222 -12.77 -33.77 -6.87
N SER A 223 -12.66 -35.02 -7.33
CA SER A 223 -13.49 -36.11 -6.85
C SER A 223 -12.99 -36.79 -5.58
N GLU A 224 -11.74 -36.47 -5.13
CA GLU A 224 -11.14 -37.05 -3.93
C GLU A 224 -11.66 -36.35 -2.67
N GLY A 225 -12.35 -37.06 -1.77
CA GLY A 225 -12.90 -36.47 -0.53
C GLY A 225 -11.85 -35.94 0.40
N SER A 226 -10.67 -36.59 0.53
CA SER A 226 -9.54 -36.09 1.33
C SER A 226 -8.97 -34.80 0.80
N TYR A 227 -8.91 -34.63 -0.51
CA TYR A 227 -8.44 -33.42 -1.17
C TYR A 227 -9.40 -32.23 -0.92
N LEU A 228 -10.71 -32.49 -1.04
CA LEU A 228 -11.73 -31.47 -0.74
C LEU A 228 -11.72 -31.06 0.74
N ALA A 229 -11.48 -32.00 1.67
CA ALA A 229 -11.34 -31.67 3.08
C ALA A 229 -10.17 -30.72 3.32
N SER A 230 -9.01 -31.00 2.73
CA SER A 230 -7.82 -30.11 2.84
C SER A 230 -8.05 -28.71 2.28
N LEU A 231 -8.84 -28.58 1.20
CA LEU A 231 -9.21 -27.26 0.66
C LEU A 231 -10.16 -26.52 1.61
N SER A 232 -11.09 -27.22 2.23
CA SER A 232 -12.06 -26.63 3.16
C SER A 232 -11.40 -26.09 4.44
N GLU A 233 -10.30 -26.67 4.88
CA GLU A 233 -9.52 -26.18 6.03
C GLU A 233 -8.87 -24.81 5.78
N VAL A 234 -8.58 -24.47 4.54
CA VAL A 234 -7.94 -23.20 4.16
C VAL A 234 -8.97 -22.05 4.12
N LEU A 235 -10.22 -22.33 3.77
CA LEU A 235 -11.27 -21.31 3.54
C LEU A 235 -11.46 -20.33 4.70
N PRO A 236 -11.51 -20.73 5.99
CA PRO A 236 -11.71 -19.81 7.10
C PRO A 236 -10.61 -18.76 7.24
N HIS A 237 -9.41 -19.05 6.72
CA HIS A 237 -8.26 -18.15 6.79
C HIS A 237 -8.18 -17.17 5.61
N LEU A 238 -9.06 -17.34 4.62
CA LEU A 238 -9.14 -16.50 3.42
C LEU A 238 -10.11 -15.31 3.58
N ALA A 239 -10.88 -15.25 4.68
CA ALA A 239 -11.91 -14.24 4.89
C ALA A 239 -11.39 -12.81 4.71
N GLU A 240 -12.17 -11.98 4.01
CA GLU A 240 -11.95 -10.53 3.75
C GLU A 240 -10.84 -10.17 2.73
N LYS A 241 -10.15 -11.15 2.14
CA LYS A 241 -9.11 -10.89 1.14
C LYS A 241 -9.61 -11.23 -0.26
N PRO A 242 -9.17 -10.50 -1.30
CA PRO A 242 -9.38 -10.93 -2.67
C PRO A 242 -8.85 -12.35 -2.87
N LEU A 243 -9.76 -13.27 -3.20
CA LEU A 243 -9.46 -14.68 -3.45
C LEU A 243 -9.64 -14.97 -4.94
N LEU A 244 -8.60 -15.50 -5.57
CA LEU A 244 -8.64 -16.03 -6.93
C LEU A 244 -8.44 -17.55 -6.87
N VAL A 245 -9.38 -18.32 -7.37
CA VAL A 245 -9.28 -19.78 -7.43
C VAL A 245 -8.77 -20.19 -8.80
N LEU A 246 -7.60 -20.81 -8.83
CA LEU A 246 -6.94 -21.27 -10.05
C LEU A 246 -7.20 -22.75 -10.27
N LEU A 247 -7.99 -23.07 -11.27
CA LEU A 247 -8.29 -24.44 -11.69
C LEU A 247 -7.16 -24.93 -12.57
N ASN A 248 -6.13 -25.53 -11.96
CA ASN A 248 -4.91 -25.94 -12.67
C ASN A 248 -5.01 -27.34 -13.26
N LYS A 249 -4.16 -27.63 -14.25
CA LYS A 249 -4.06 -28.87 -15.03
C LYS A 249 -5.26 -29.08 -15.96
N THR A 250 -5.84 -28.02 -16.48
CA THR A 250 -6.95 -28.07 -17.44
C THR A 250 -6.56 -28.74 -18.75
N ASP A 251 -5.26 -28.80 -19.06
CA ASP A 251 -4.72 -29.58 -20.21
C ASP A 251 -5.00 -31.08 -20.15
N LEU A 252 -5.36 -31.60 -18.95
CA LEU A 252 -5.70 -33.01 -18.73
C LEU A 252 -7.20 -33.28 -18.79
N LEU A 253 -8.04 -32.28 -18.96
CA LEU A 253 -9.50 -32.36 -18.97
C LEU A 253 -10.12 -31.58 -20.13
N GLY A 254 -11.20 -32.10 -20.70
CA GLY A 254 -11.99 -31.32 -21.67
C GLY A 254 -12.85 -30.24 -21.00
N GLU A 255 -13.21 -29.20 -21.75
CA GLU A 255 -14.00 -28.06 -21.23
C GLU A 255 -15.36 -28.49 -20.64
N GLU A 256 -16.07 -29.41 -21.26
CA GLU A 256 -17.35 -29.93 -20.77
C GLU A 256 -17.20 -30.67 -19.43
N ALA A 257 -16.12 -31.44 -19.26
CA ALA A 257 -15.81 -32.14 -18.02
C ALA A 257 -15.50 -31.15 -16.89
N LEU A 258 -14.77 -30.08 -17.19
CA LEU A 258 -14.47 -29.04 -16.23
C LEU A 258 -15.74 -28.32 -15.77
N GLY A 259 -16.62 -27.91 -16.66
CA GLY A 259 -17.91 -27.30 -16.33
C GLY A 259 -18.78 -28.18 -15.42
N THR A 260 -18.83 -29.48 -15.70
CA THR A 260 -19.57 -30.47 -14.89
C THR A 260 -18.95 -30.59 -13.48
N LEU A 261 -17.63 -30.64 -13.36
CA LEU A 261 -16.93 -30.74 -12.09
C LEU A 261 -17.14 -29.50 -11.19
N VAL A 262 -17.08 -28.32 -11.78
CA VAL A 262 -17.29 -27.05 -11.04
C VAL A 262 -18.74 -26.99 -10.50
N THR A 263 -19.73 -27.37 -11.29
CA THR A 263 -21.14 -27.32 -10.88
C THR A 263 -21.53 -28.41 -9.87
N SER A 264 -20.89 -29.56 -9.93
CA SER A 264 -21.22 -30.71 -9.08
C SER A 264 -20.48 -30.72 -7.73
N SER A 265 -19.28 -30.13 -7.67
CA SER A 265 -18.45 -30.17 -6.46
C SER A 265 -18.98 -29.28 -5.34
N PRO A 266 -19.18 -29.81 -4.11
CA PRO A 266 -19.62 -29.06 -2.95
C PRO A 266 -18.61 -27.94 -2.56
N PHE A 267 -17.33 -28.10 -2.87
CA PHE A 267 -16.29 -27.14 -2.56
C PHE A 267 -16.58 -25.76 -3.18
N PHE A 268 -16.95 -25.72 -4.46
CA PHE A 268 -17.21 -24.42 -5.12
C PHE A 268 -18.46 -23.71 -4.58
N LYS A 269 -19.40 -24.48 -4.00
CA LYS A 269 -20.59 -23.92 -3.33
C LYS A 269 -20.27 -23.29 -1.98
N SER A 270 -19.14 -23.66 -1.37
CA SER A 270 -18.68 -23.09 -0.09
C SER A 270 -17.79 -21.86 -0.25
N LEU A 271 -17.42 -21.50 -1.48
CA LEU A 271 -16.65 -20.28 -1.75
C LEU A 271 -17.52 -19.02 -1.52
N PRO A 272 -16.90 -17.88 -1.18
CA PRO A 272 -17.59 -16.60 -1.19
C PRO A 272 -18.30 -16.34 -2.52
N PRO A 273 -19.46 -15.66 -2.51
CA PRO A 273 -20.12 -15.24 -3.74
C PRO A 273 -19.15 -14.47 -4.65
N ASP A 274 -19.31 -14.63 -5.96
CA ASP A 274 -18.52 -13.93 -6.98
C ASP A 274 -17.01 -14.20 -6.96
N THR A 275 -16.55 -15.26 -6.26
CA THR A 275 -15.14 -15.67 -6.30
C THR A 275 -14.74 -16.06 -7.72
N PRO A 276 -13.74 -15.38 -8.35
CA PRO A 276 -13.28 -15.71 -9.69
C PRO A 276 -12.68 -17.13 -9.75
N LEU A 277 -13.18 -17.93 -10.69
CA LEU A 277 -12.65 -19.25 -11.03
C LEU A 277 -11.91 -19.14 -12.35
N LEU A 278 -10.60 -19.33 -12.34
CA LEU A 278 -9.72 -19.16 -13.49
C LEU A 278 -9.18 -20.50 -13.96
N PRO A 279 -9.64 -21.03 -15.12
CA PRO A 279 -9.06 -22.21 -15.71
C PRO A 279 -7.66 -21.91 -16.25
N ILE A 280 -6.66 -22.69 -15.78
CA ILE A 280 -5.28 -22.54 -16.18
C ILE A 280 -4.60 -23.89 -16.40
N SER A 281 -3.53 -23.88 -17.18
CA SER A 281 -2.53 -24.93 -17.17
C SER A 281 -1.15 -24.29 -16.97
N ALA A 282 -0.60 -24.43 -15.79
CA ALA A 282 0.74 -23.94 -15.49
C ALA A 282 1.82 -24.61 -16.35
N ARG A 283 1.57 -25.81 -16.83
CA ARG A 283 2.49 -26.58 -17.68
C ARG A 283 2.52 -26.06 -19.11
N THR A 284 1.36 -25.79 -19.70
CA THR A 284 1.21 -25.30 -21.09
C THR A 284 1.12 -23.79 -21.16
N GLN A 285 1.15 -23.11 -20.01
CA GLN A 285 1.02 -21.65 -19.85
C GLN A 285 -0.33 -21.09 -20.35
N THR A 286 -1.33 -21.94 -20.52
CA THR A 286 -2.66 -21.52 -20.95
C THR A 286 -3.41 -20.85 -19.79
N GLY A 287 -4.14 -19.77 -20.07
CA GLY A 287 -4.95 -19.04 -19.09
C GLY A 287 -4.15 -18.04 -18.20
N LEU A 288 -2.83 -17.91 -18.37
CA LEU A 288 -2.00 -17.00 -17.56
C LEU A 288 -2.34 -15.53 -17.81
N GLU A 289 -2.69 -15.14 -19.04
CA GLU A 289 -3.16 -13.78 -19.35
C GLU A 289 -4.44 -13.43 -18.59
N GLY A 290 -5.39 -14.36 -18.50
CA GLY A 290 -6.59 -14.21 -17.68
C GLY A 290 -6.27 -14.03 -16.20
N LEU A 291 -5.25 -14.73 -15.70
CA LEU A 291 -4.76 -14.59 -14.33
C LEU A 291 -4.13 -13.20 -14.10
N ARG A 292 -3.30 -12.70 -15.02
CA ARG A 292 -2.70 -11.37 -14.94
C ARG A 292 -3.77 -10.28 -14.84
N LYS A 293 -4.76 -10.35 -15.73
CA LYS A 293 -5.91 -9.45 -15.71
C LYS A 293 -6.68 -9.53 -14.40
N ALA A 294 -6.98 -10.73 -13.92
CA ALA A 294 -7.70 -10.94 -12.67
C ALA A 294 -6.92 -10.41 -11.43
N LEU A 295 -5.58 -10.49 -11.45
CA LEU A 295 -4.74 -9.88 -10.43
C LEU A 295 -4.90 -8.36 -10.39
N ILE A 296 -4.90 -7.69 -11.54
CA ILE A 296 -5.15 -6.24 -11.63
C ILE A 296 -6.57 -5.90 -11.18
N ASP A 297 -7.58 -6.62 -11.69
CA ASP A 297 -8.99 -6.39 -11.37
C ASP A 297 -9.27 -6.59 -9.86
N SER A 298 -8.58 -7.54 -9.22
CA SER A 298 -8.74 -7.84 -7.78
C SER A 298 -8.24 -6.72 -6.85
N LEU A 299 -7.45 -5.79 -7.36
CA LEU A 299 -6.99 -4.65 -6.57
C LEU A 299 -8.12 -3.65 -6.31
N ALA A 300 -9.28 -3.83 -6.97
CA ALA A 300 -10.38 -2.87 -6.94
C ALA A 300 -9.83 -1.43 -7.04
N LEU A 301 -8.82 -1.26 -7.91
CA LEU A 301 -8.28 0.06 -8.19
C LEU A 301 -9.49 0.87 -8.66
N PRO A 302 -10.04 1.83 -7.90
CA PRO A 302 -10.81 2.86 -8.54
C PRO A 302 -9.92 3.30 -9.69
N HIS A 303 -10.47 3.55 -10.87
CA HIS A 303 -9.71 4.16 -11.94
C HIS A 303 -9.08 5.41 -11.30
N LEU A 304 -7.85 5.24 -10.77
CA LEU A 304 -7.12 6.34 -10.17
C LEU A 304 -6.94 7.32 -11.31
N ALA A 305 -7.78 8.33 -11.34
CA ALA A 305 -7.54 9.44 -12.23
C ALA A 305 -6.11 9.90 -11.96
N PRO A 306 -5.36 10.33 -12.96
CA PRO A 306 -4.00 10.84 -12.77
C PRO A 306 -3.90 11.95 -11.70
N SER A 307 -5.04 12.50 -11.28
CA SER A 307 -5.22 13.53 -10.25
C SER A 307 -5.49 12.99 -8.85
N ASP A 308 -5.79 11.70 -8.69
CA ASP A 308 -6.17 11.16 -7.39
C ASP A 308 -4.95 11.03 -6.47
N LEU A 309 -5.04 11.67 -5.33
CA LEU A 309 -4.01 11.65 -4.32
C LEU A 309 -4.13 10.37 -3.48
N VAL A 310 -3.06 9.57 -3.49
CA VAL A 310 -2.97 8.32 -2.74
C VAL A 310 -1.87 8.43 -1.69
N VAL A 311 -2.20 8.16 -0.45
CA VAL A 311 -1.24 8.16 0.65
C VAL A 311 -0.46 6.85 0.64
N SER A 312 0.87 6.92 0.49
CA SER A 312 1.75 5.74 0.47
C SER A 312 2.75 5.70 1.62
N ASN A 313 2.89 6.80 2.35
CA ASN A 313 3.84 6.94 3.45
C ASN A 313 3.17 6.62 4.79
N ALA A 314 3.76 5.70 5.58
CA ALA A 314 3.24 5.29 6.87
C ALA A 314 3.18 6.44 7.89
N ARG A 315 4.15 7.38 7.84
CA ARG A 315 4.15 8.59 8.68
C ARG A 315 2.92 9.45 8.38
N HIS A 316 2.65 9.73 7.10
CA HIS A 316 1.47 10.50 6.68
C HIS A 316 0.17 9.83 7.12
N HIS A 317 0.08 8.51 6.95
CA HIS A 317 -1.09 7.75 7.39
C HIS A 317 -1.32 7.81 8.91
N ALA A 318 -0.24 7.74 9.72
CA ALA A 318 -0.34 7.88 11.17
C ALA A 318 -0.85 9.27 11.58
N LEU A 319 -0.31 10.33 10.96
CA LEU A 319 -0.73 11.71 11.18
C LEU A 319 -2.19 11.96 10.77
N LEU A 320 -2.63 11.40 9.65
CA LEU A 320 -4.03 11.47 9.22
C LEU A 320 -4.98 10.77 10.19
N LYS A 321 -4.61 9.60 10.71
CA LYS A 321 -5.38 8.91 11.76
C LYS A 321 -5.49 9.71 13.05
N GLU A 322 -4.41 10.37 13.44
CA GLU A 322 -4.41 11.24 14.61
C GLU A 322 -5.33 12.44 14.38
N ALA A 323 -5.26 13.09 13.22
CA ALA A 323 -6.16 14.18 12.85
C ALA A 323 -7.63 13.72 12.87
N LEU A 324 -7.97 12.56 12.28
CA LEU A 324 -9.31 11.99 12.31
C LEU A 324 -9.82 11.75 13.73
N THR A 325 -8.96 11.29 14.62
CA THR A 325 -9.33 11.07 16.02
C THR A 325 -9.74 12.39 16.68
N GLY A 326 -8.94 13.45 16.49
CA GLY A 326 -9.28 14.78 16.99
C GLY A 326 -10.58 15.33 16.41
N LEU A 327 -10.77 15.22 15.09
CA LEU A 327 -11.99 15.72 14.43
C LEU A 327 -13.25 14.97 14.86
N ARG A 328 -13.17 13.66 15.11
CA ARG A 328 -14.30 12.88 15.65
C ARG A 328 -14.66 13.29 17.07
N LEU A 329 -13.67 13.60 17.92
CA LEU A 329 -13.90 14.14 19.25
C LEU A 329 -14.58 15.51 19.19
N VAL A 330 -14.10 16.41 18.34
CA VAL A 330 -14.72 17.73 18.11
C VAL A 330 -16.16 17.57 17.63
N ARG A 331 -16.41 16.68 16.67
CA ARG A 331 -17.75 16.40 16.17
C ARG A 331 -18.70 15.93 17.28
N GLN A 332 -18.25 14.96 18.07
CA GLN A 332 -19.05 14.42 19.18
C GLN A 332 -19.33 15.51 20.20
N GLY A 333 -18.34 16.30 20.58
CA GLY A 333 -18.52 17.39 21.53
C GLY A 333 -19.48 18.48 21.05
N LEU A 334 -19.44 18.84 19.75
CA LEU A 334 -20.42 19.76 19.16
C LEU A 334 -21.83 19.18 19.20
N MET A 335 -22.01 17.88 18.94
CA MET A 335 -23.32 17.21 19.04
C MET A 335 -23.84 17.14 20.46
N ASP A 336 -22.95 16.93 21.44
CA ASP A 336 -23.29 16.86 22.87
C ASP A 336 -23.49 18.25 23.49
N GLY A 337 -23.34 19.32 22.70
CA GLY A 337 -23.57 20.69 23.16
C GLY A 337 -22.43 21.24 24.02
N LEU A 338 -21.23 20.66 23.97
CA LEU A 338 -20.07 21.18 24.70
C LEU A 338 -19.69 22.58 24.19
N SER A 339 -19.10 23.37 25.07
CA SER A 339 -18.55 24.68 24.74
C SER A 339 -17.33 24.54 23.82
N THR A 340 -17.19 25.44 22.85
CA THR A 340 -16.14 25.38 21.82
C THR A 340 -14.71 25.51 22.36
N ASP A 341 -14.54 26.15 23.54
CA ASP A 341 -13.23 26.22 24.23
C ASP A 341 -12.71 24.84 24.63
N LEU A 342 -13.59 23.91 25.02
CA LEU A 342 -13.23 22.54 25.35
C LEU A 342 -12.83 21.70 24.12
N LEU A 343 -13.28 22.08 22.94
CA LEU A 343 -13.05 21.39 21.68
C LEU A 343 -11.83 21.90 20.90
N THR A 344 -11.44 23.15 21.16
CA THR A 344 -10.31 23.82 20.50
C THR A 344 -8.98 23.05 20.61
N PRO A 345 -8.59 22.43 21.75
CA PRO A 345 -7.37 21.62 21.83
C PRO A 345 -7.33 20.44 20.86
N ASP A 346 -8.44 19.71 20.71
CA ASP A 346 -8.52 18.57 19.79
C ASP A 346 -8.45 19.03 18.33
N LEU A 347 -9.04 20.18 18.00
CA LEU A 347 -8.96 20.76 16.66
C LEU A 347 -7.54 21.25 16.36
N ARG A 348 -6.87 21.91 17.31
CA ARG A 348 -5.45 22.33 17.17
C ARG A 348 -4.55 21.12 16.97
N ARG A 349 -4.78 20.03 17.67
CA ARG A 349 -4.05 18.77 17.46
C ARG A 349 -4.22 18.24 16.04
N ALA A 350 -5.45 18.24 15.50
CA ALA A 350 -5.70 17.84 14.12
C ALA A 350 -4.97 18.76 13.11
N ILE A 351 -4.95 20.08 13.34
CA ILE A 351 -4.22 21.07 12.51
C ILE A 351 -2.72 20.78 12.52
N THR A 352 -2.15 20.52 13.71
CA THR A 352 -0.74 20.19 13.86
C THR A 352 -0.40 18.91 13.11
N SER A 353 -1.17 17.83 13.28
CA SER A 353 -0.95 16.56 12.60
C SER A 353 -1.00 16.70 11.07
N ILE A 354 -1.93 17.49 10.52
CA ILE A 354 -1.99 17.79 9.07
C ILE A 354 -0.78 18.65 8.64
N GLY A 355 -0.37 19.64 9.44
CA GLY A 355 0.81 20.46 9.18
C GLY A 355 2.12 19.66 9.15
N GLU A 356 2.23 18.67 10.02
CA GLU A 356 3.38 17.77 10.09
C GLU A 356 3.57 16.91 8.82
N VAL A 357 2.51 16.62 8.07
CA VAL A 357 2.63 15.89 6.79
C VAL A 357 3.56 16.63 5.83
N THR A 358 3.41 17.94 5.72
CA THR A 358 4.24 18.79 4.84
C THR A 358 5.48 19.36 5.53
N GLY A 359 5.61 19.15 6.84
CA GLY A 359 6.72 19.67 7.63
C GLY A 359 6.61 21.16 7.95
N SER A 360 5.40 21.74 7.91
CA SER A 360 5.18 23.16 8.28
C SER A 360 5.21 23.41 9.79
N GLU A 361 5.10 22.37 10.58
CA GLU A 361 4.99 22.43 12.05
C GLU A 361 6.09 21.63 12.78
N ILE A 362 7.10 21.13 12.13
CA ILE A 362 8.09 20.28 12.77
C ILE A 362 9.37 20.98 13.06
N THR A 363 10.09 20.93 14.23
CA THR A 363 10.61 19.91 14.43
C THR A 363 11.84 19.48 15.06
N SER A 364 11.85 18.36 15.54
CA SER A 364 13.06 17.81 16.09
C SER A 364 14.03 17.36 14.99
N ASP A 365 15.30 17.76 15.12
CA ASP A 365 16.41 17.33 14.25
C ASP A 365 16.52 15.80 14.14
N SER A 366 16.09 15.06 15.17
CA SER A 366 16.09 13.59 15.18
C SER A 366 15.15 12.98 14.14
N ILE A 367 13.97 13.56 13.94
CA ILE A 367 13.00 13.09 12.92
C ILE A 367 13.55 13.38 11.53
N LEU A 368 14.07 14.60 11.32
CA LEU A 368 14.70 14.96 10.05
C LEU A 368 15.89 14.05 9.74
N HIS A 369 16.73 13.77 10.74
CA HIS A 369 17.87 12.88 10.57
C HIS A 369 17.41 11.47 10.13
N ASN A 370 16.38 10.90 10.76
CA ASN A 370 15.85 9.59 10.39
C ASN A 370 15.30 9.56 8.96
N ILE A 371 14.56 10.59 8.55
CA ILE A 371 14.01 10.66 7.19
C ILE A 371 15.14 10.66 6.16
N PHE A 372 16.17 11.52 6.36
CA PHE A 372 17.26 11.70 5.39
C PHE A 372 18.36 10.64 5.47
N ALA A 373 18.48 9.88 6.56
CA ALA A 373 19.48 8.82 6.71
C ALA A 373 19.32 7.67 5.70
N HIS A 374 18.10 7.46 5.20
CA HIS A 374 17.80 6.41 4.22
C HIS A 374 17.96 6.85 2.76
N PHE A 375 18.41 8.08 2.52
CA PHE A 375 18.65 8.58 1.17
C PHE A 375 20.01 8.11 0.64
N CYS A 376 20.14 8.05 -0.69
CA CYS A 376 21.42 7.78 -1.32
C CYS A 376 22.42 8.91 -1.11
N ILE A 377 23.72 8.57 -1.05
CA ILE A 377 24.82 9.53 -1.00
C ILE A 377 24.83 10.40 -2.27
N GLY A 378 24.94 11.70 -2.10
CA GLY A 378 25.02 12.64 -3.25
C GLY A 378 23.67 13.22 -3.70
N LYS A 379 22.60 13.04 -2.88
CA LYS A 379 21.26 13.60 -3.15
C LYS A 379 20.70 14.40 -2.00
#